data_94bebd793c863519b2fe3a2b44dada57
#
_entry.id   94bebd793c863519b2fe3a2b44dada57
#
_cell.length_a   1.000
_cell.length_b   1.000
_cell.length_c   1.000
_cell.angle_alpha   90.00
_cell.angle_beta   90.00
_cell.angle_gamma   90.00
#
_symmetry.space_group_name_H-M   'P 1'
#
loop_
_entity.id
_entity.type
_entity.pdbx_description
1 polymer ?
#
loop_
_entity_poly.entity_id
_entity_poly.type
_entity_poly.pdbx_seq_one_letter_code
_entity_poly.pdbx_strand_id
1 'polypeptide(L)' 'MTPVASLVADPFVDHSVDDAVDRLTEEFSDRLRRQLIVRVVRDCRRDLGGSPVGALPELVERLARIRLAEAIPA' A
#
# COMPACT_ATOMS: atom_id res chain seq x y z
N MET A 1 18.32 6.60 -25.77
CA MET A 1 17.99 6.50 -25.26
C MET A 1 17.81 6.08 -24.22
N THR A 2 17.89 5.95 -23.31
CA THR A 2 17.71 5.40 -22.43
C THR A 2 16.93 5.86 -21.49
N PRO A 3 15.81 5.65 -21.39
CA PRO A 3 14.82 6.10 -20.47
C PRO A 3 14.85 5.41 -19.14
N VAL A 4 15.76 4.60 -18.98
CA VAL A 4 15.82 3.84 -17.73
C VAL A 4 16.00 4.73 -16.52
N ALA A 5 16.73 5.78 -16.67
CA ALA A 5 16.98 6.67 -15.56
C ALA A 5 15.70 7.26 -15.00
N SER A 6 14.75 7.52 -15.86
CA SER A 6 13.52 8.12 -15.41
C SER A 6 12.66 7.17 -14.58
N LEU A 7 12.84 5.88 -14.81
CA LEU A 7 12.10 4.90 -14.03
C LEU A 7 12.60 4.80 -12.62
N VAL A 8 13.84 5.12 -12.42
CA VAL A 8 14.45 4.94 -11.10
C VAL A 8 14.39 6.18 -10.26
N ALA A 9 14.54 7.30 -10.90
CA ALA A 9 14.78 8.54 -10.18
C ALA A 9 13.57 9.43 -10.02
N ASP A 10 12.40 8.97 -10.41
CA ASP A 10 11.24 9.83 -10.36
C ASP A 10 10.80 10.06 -8.92
N PRO A 11 11.00 11.27 -8.37
CA PRO A 11 10.61 11.55 -6.99
C PRO A 11 9.11 11.66 -6.80
N PHE A 12 8.36 11.68 -7.89
CA PHE A 12 6.92 11.80 -7.82
C PHE A 12 6.21 10.45 -7.88
N VAL A 13 6.96 9.37 -8.03
CA VAL A 13 6.34 8.05 -8.00
C VAL A 13 5.85 7.76 -6.59
N ASP A 14 4.60 7.36 -6.51
CA ASP A 14 3.99 7.05 -5.24
C ASP A 14 4.16 5.56 -4.96
N HIS A 15 5.02 5.22 -4.03
CA HIS A 15 5.29 3.84 -3.64
C HIS A 15 4.48 3.40 -2.43
N SER A 16 3.55 4.24 -1.97
CA SER A 16 2.81 3.92 -0.75
C SER A 16 2.04 2.61 -0.85
N VAL A 17 1.49 2.31 -2.03
CA VAL A 17 0.77 1.07 -2.23
C VAL A 17 1.71 -0.13 -2.22
N ASP A 18 2.77 -0.06 -3.03
CA ASP A 18 3.68 -1.19 -3.17
C ASP A 18 4.36 -1.54 -1.85
N ASP A 19 4.84 -0.54 -1.14
CA ASP A 19 5.51 -0.75 0.13
C ASP A 19 4.56 -1.31 1.18
N ALA A 20 3.35 -0.79 1.23
CA ALA A 20 2.36 -1.28 2.17
C ALA A 20 1.95 -2.73 1.85
N VAL A 21 1.78 -3.03 0.56
CA VAL A 21 1.43 -4.40 0.17
C VAL A 21 2.50 -5.38 0.62
N ASP A 22 3.76 -5.04 0.42
CA ASP A 22 4.85 -5.93 0.80
C ASP A 22 4.88 -6.19 2.30
N ARG A 23 4.78 -5.13 3.09
CA ARG A 23 4.81 -5.28 4.55
C ARG A 23 3.61 -6.02 5.08
N LEU A 24 2.43 -5.67 4.58
CA LEU A 24 1.20 -6.27 5.06
C LEU A 24 1.06 -7.71 4.58
N THR A 25 1.61 -8.04 3.42
CA THR A 25 1.64 -9.41 2.94
C THR A 25 2.45 -10.27 3.90
N GLU A 26 3.59 -9.79 4.36
CA GLU A 26 4.35 -10.54 5.36
C GLU A 26 3.58 -10.69 6.66
N GLU A 27 2.93 -9.63 7.09
CA GLU A 27 2.23 -9.62 8.36
C GLU A 27 1.02 -10.54 8.37
N PHE A 28 0.28 -10.59 7.25
CA PHE A 28 -0.99 -11.32 7.17
C PHE A 28 -0.95 -12.56 6.29
N SER A 29 0.24 -13.02 5.89
CA SER A 29 0.36 -14.10 4.90
C SER A 29 -0.31 -15.40 5.32
N ASP A 30 -0.40 -15.67 6.62
CA ASP A 30 -1.02 -16.89 7.12
C ASP A 30 -2.54 -16.82 7.09
N ARG A 31 -3.10 -15.63 6.98
CA ARG A 31 -4.53 -15.42 7.21
C ARG A 31 -5.26 -14.85 6.02
N LEU A 32 -4.57 -14.09 5.18
CA LEU A 32 -5.21 -13.38 4.08
C LEU A 32 -4.41 -13.57 2.81
N ARG A 33 -5.12 -13.62 1.69
CA ARG A 33 -4.49 -13.74 0.39
C ARG A 33 -3.90 -12.41 -0.03
N ARG A 34 -2.79 -12.48 -0.76
CA ARG A 34 -2.14 -11.27 -1.28
C ARG A 34 -3.11 -10.44 -2.12
N GLN A 35 -3.97 -11.08 -2.91
CA GLN A 35 -4.92 -10.34 -3.74
C GLN A 35 -5.85 -9.47 -2.92
N LEU A 36 -6.31 -9.97 -1.80
CA LEU A 36 -7.16 -9.20 -0.92
C LEU A 36 -6.37 -8.04 -0.32
N ILE A 37 -5.14 -8.30 0.08
CA ILE A 37 -4.28 -7.25 0.65
C ILE A 37 -4.07 -6.14 -0.37
N VAL A 38 -3.77 -6.49 -1.61
CA VAL A 38 -3.59 -5.51 -2.68
C VAL A 38 -4.85 -4.66 -2.85
N ARG A 39 -6.01 -5.30 -2.87
CA ARG A 39 -7.27 -4.59 -3.05
C ARG A 39 -7.51 -3.60 -1.91
N VAL A 40 -7.33 -4.05 -0.68
CA VAL A 40 -7.56 -3.20 0.48
C VAL A 40 -6.59 -2.03 0.50
N VAL A 41 -5.32 -2.29 0.20
CA VAL A 41 -4.33 -1.22 0.18
C VAL A 41 -4.64 -0.18 -0.89
N ARG A 42 -5.04 -0.62 -2.07
CA ARG A 42 -5.41 0.30 -3.13
C ARG A 42 -6.62 1.15 -2.76
N ASP A 43 -7.61 0.53 -2.12
CA ASP A 43 -8.78 1.27 -1.67
C ASP A 43 -8.41 2.30 -0.62
N CYS A 44 -7.53 1.95 0.29
CA CYS A 44 -7.05 2.89 1.30
C CYS A 44 -6.33 4.07 0.66
N ARG A 45 -5.48 3.80 -0.33
CA ARG A 45 -4.76 4.85 -1.03
C ARG A 45 -5.72 5.81 -1.71
N ARG A 46 -6.77 5.28 -2.33
CA ARG A 46 -7.77 6.11 -2.98
C ARG A 46 -8.52 6.97 -1.96
N ASP A 47 -8.89 6.37 -0.83
CA ASP A 47 -9.62 7.09 0.20
C ASP A 47 -8.78 8.19 0.84
N LEU A 48 -7.47 8.05 0.82
CA LEU A 48 -6.55 9.02 1.38
C LEU A 48 -5.99 9.99 0.34
N GLY A 49 -6.63 10.07 -0.82
CA GLY A 49 -6.13 10.83 -1.95
C GLY A 49 -5.85 12.30 -1.70
N GLY A 50 -6.50 12.91 -0.70
CA GLY A 50 -6.26 14.29 -0.37
C GLY A 50 -5.15 14.52 0.63
N SER A 51 -4.49 13.46 1.08
CA SER A 51 -3.46 13.57 2.09
C SER A 51 -2.13 13.99 1.50
N PRO A 52 -1.26 14.63 2.28
CA PRO A 52 0.06 14.98 1.82
C PRO A 52 0.85 13.75 1.38
N VAL A 53 1.57 13.87 0.27
CA VAL A 53 2.32 12.76 -0.29
C VAL A 53 3.30 12.15 0.71
N GLY A 54 3.95 13.00 1.49
CA GLY A 54 4.93 12.52 2.46
C GLY A 54 4.33 11.68 3.58
N ALA A 55 3.05 11.87 3.86
CA ALA A 55 2.37 11.10 4.91
C ALA A 55 1.68 9.85 4.40
N LEU A 56 1.53 9.71 3.08
CA LEU A 56 0.77 8.62 2.51
C LEU A 56 1.28 7.22 2.87
N PRO A 57 2.59 6.95 2.85
CA PRO A 57 3.01 5.58 3.15
C PRO A 57 2.54 5.10 4.51
N GLU A 58 2.70 5.95 5.52
CA GLU A 58 2.29 5.58 6.86
C GLU A 58 0.78 5.50 7.00
N LEU A 59 0.08 6.47 6.42
CA LEU A 59 -1.38 6.50 6.52
C LEU A 59 -2.02 5.32 5.80
N VAL A 60 -1.54 4.99 4.61
CA VAL A 60 -2.05 3.87 3.85
C VAL A 60 -1.83 2.57 4.63
N GLU A 61 -0.64 2.37 5.14
CA GLU A 61 -0.34 1.16 5.88
C GLU A 61 -1.19 1.03 7.13
N ARG A 62 -1.35 2.12 7.87
CA ARG A 62 -2.14 2.12 9.11
C ARG A 62 -3.60 1.80 8.83
N LEU A 63 -4.18 2.48 7.85
CA LEU A 63 -5.59 2.26 7.52
C LEU A 63 -5.81 0.85 6.97
N ALA A 64 -4.91 0.40 6.12
CA ALA A 64 -5.03 -0.94 5.55
C ALA A 64 -4.92 -2.01 6.64
N ARG A 65 -4.03 -1.83 7.60
CA ARG A 65 -3.89 -2.80 8.69
C ARG A 65 -5.19 -2.93 9.47
N ILE A 66 -5.84 -1.81 9.74
CA ILE A 66 -7.13 -1.83 10.45
C ILE A 66 -8.17 -2.60 9.63
N ARG A 67 -8.28 -2.28 8.35
CA ARG A 67 -9.27 -2.93 7.49
C ARG A 67 -8.98 -4.41 7.31
N LEU A 68 -7.72 -4.78 7.18
CA LEU A 68 -7.35 -6.18 7.04
C LEU A 68 -7.64 -6.97 8.31
N ALA A 69 -7.39 -6.38 9.46
CA ALA A 69 -7.70 -7.02 10.72
C ALA A 69 -9.20 -7.28 10.85
N GLU A 70 -10.01 -6.37 10.36
CA GLU A 70 -11.46 -6.53 10.37
C GLU A 70 -11.94 -7.60 9.39
N ALA A 71 -11.14 -7.90 8.37
CA ALA A 71 -11.49 -8.92 7.38
C ALA A 71 -11.18 -10.33 7.84
N ILE A 72 -10.43 -10.49 8.91
CA ILE A 72 -10.10 -11.81 9.43
C ILE A 72 -11.29 -12.34 10.22
N PRO A 73 -11.80 -13.53 9.90
CA PRO A 73 -12.92 -14.09 10.65
C PRO A 73 -12.54 -14.31 12.11
N ALA A 74 -13.45 -14.02 12.97
CA ALA A 74 -13.24 -14.20 14.40
C ALA A 74 -13.22 -15.68 14.81
#